data_b96baa534737ba4eb19743a1acfade16
#
_entry.id   b96baa534737ba4eb19743a1acfade16
#
_cell.length_a   1.000
_cell.length_b   1.000
_cell.length_c   1.000
_cell.angle_alpha   90.00
_cell.angle_beta   90.00
_cell.angle_gamma   90.00
#
_symmetry.space_group_name_H-M   'P 1'
#
loop_
_entity.id
_entity.type
_entity.pdbx_description
1 polymer ?
#
loop_
_entity_poly.entity_id
_entity_poly.type
_entity_poly.pdbx_seq_one_letter_code
_entity_poly.pdbx_strand_id
1 'polypeptide(L)'
;MSTILTPVITDQGLQAVFNADNNGLAAKITKVSLGTAGYTPKPNQTRLKEVKNTIGIASGRKVGKHQLHLNILEDSDKSYWVKEVGFYLEDGTLFAVYSHPTKALAYKSPEVDLLLAFDLALTALPANKVTIKDQGVDLNILIAPELAKMATAEITNMYRYIKQKFILLEKGVI
;
A
#
# COMPACT_ATOMS: atom_id res chain seq x y z
N MET A 1 6.98 -8.93 -8.31
CA MET A 1 5.92 -9.92 -8.04
C MET A 1 5.01 -9.33 -6.98
N SER A 2 3.74 -9.06 -7.28
CA SER A 2 2.78 -8.63 -6.26
C SER A 2 2.41 -9.84 -5.41
N THR A 3 2.64 -9.75 -4.11
CA THR A 3 2.22 -10.79 -3.18
C THR A 3 0.76 -10.53 -2.85
N ILE A 4 -0.13 -11.42 -3.27
CA ILE A 4 -1.53 -11.36 -2.84
C ILE A 4 -1.54 -11.66 -1.34
N LEU A 5 -1.91 -10.67 -0.53
CA LEU A 5 -2.12 -10.86 0.89
C LEU A 5 -3.53 -11.37 1.11
N THR A 6 -3.65 -12.48 1.83
CA THR A 6 -4.94 -12.96 2.31
C THR A 6 -5.04 -12.62 3.79
N PRO A 7 -5.54 -11.43 4.15
CA PRO A 7 -5.70 -11.05 5.54
C PRO A 7 -6.82 -11.85 6.19
N VAL A 8 -6.72 -12.05 7.49
CA VAL A 8 -7.78 -12.62 8.31
C VAL A 8 -8.69 -11.46 8.75
N ILE A 9 -9.97 -11.52 8.38
CA ILE A 9 -10.98 -10.59 8.89
C ILE A 9 -11.23 -10.95 10.36
N THR A 10 -11.26 -9.95 11.23
CA THR A 10 -11.48 -10.18 12.66
C THR A 10 -12.98 -10.29 12.98
N ASP A 11 -13.31 -11.00 14.06
CA ASP A 11 -14.70 -11.14 14.53
C ASP A 11 -15.33 -9.78 14.81
N GLN A 12 -14.60 -8.88 15.47
CA GLN A 12 -15.09 -7.52 15.74
C GLN A 12 -15.21 -6.68 14.46
N GLY A 13 -14.30 -6.86 13.50
CA GLY A 13 -14.38 -6.19 12.20
C GLY A 13 -15.61 -6.65 11.41
N LEU A 14 -15.88 -7.94 11.41
CA LEU A 14 -17.07 -8.49 10.78
C LEU A 14 -18.35 -7.97 11.45
N GLN A 15 -18.41 -7.96 12.79
CA GLN A 15 -19.53 -7.41 13.55
C GLN A 15 -19.76 -5.92 13.27
N ALA A 16 -18.68 -5.13 13.18
CA ALA A 16 -18.78 -3.71 12.85
C ALA A 16 -19.35 -3.47 11.44
N VAL A 17 -19.00 -4.30 10.46
CA VAL A 17 -19.57 -4.24 9.12
C VAL A 17 -21.06 -4.56 9.13
N PHE A 18 -21.48 -5.60 9.84
CA PHE A 18 -22.90 -5.94 9.97
C PHE A 18 -23.70 -4.85 10.69
N ASN A 19 -23.14 -4.25 11.76
CA ASN A 19 -23.79 -3.16 12.47
C ASN A 19 -23.94 -1.93 11.58
N ALA A 20 -22.92 -1.58 10.81
CA ALA A 20 -23.00 -0.49 9.85
C ALA A 20 -24.07 -0.74 8.78
N ASP A 21 -24.11 -1.96 8.23
CA ASP A 21 -25.08 -2.35 7.21
C ASP A 21 -26.53 -2.30 7.72
N ASN A 22 -26.79 -2.78 8.93
CA ASN A 22 -28.10 -2.70 9.59
C ASN A 22 -28.58 -1.26 9.77
N ASN A 23 -27.66 -0.31 9.88
CA ASN A 23 -27.94 1.12 9.97
C ASN A 23 -27.96 1.83 8.60
N GLY A 24 -27.91 1.10 7.49
CA GLY A 24 -27.82 1.66 6.14
C GLY A 24 -26.50 2.35 5.81
N LEU A 25 -25.45 2.09 6.59
CA LEU A 25 -24.11 2.65 6.43
C LEU A 25 -23.14 1.58 5.92
N ALA A 26 -22.04 2.01 5.31
CA ALA A 26 -20.93 1.14 4.97
C ALA A 26 -19.79 1.35 5.96
N ALA A 27 -19.17 0.27 6.43
CA ALA A 27 -17.97 0.36 7.26
C ALA A 27 -16.82 0.99 6.46
N LYS A 28 -16.08 1.93 7.08
CA LYS A 28 -15.02 2.69 6.40
C LYS A 28 -13.65 2.28 6.94
N ILE A 29 -12.79 1.75 6.08
CA ILE A 29 -11.36 1.57 6.40
C ILE A 29 -10.67 2.92 6.23
N THR A 30 -10.01 3.39 7.29
CA THR A 30 -9.41 4.75 7.32
C THR A 30 -7.92 4.75 7.59
N LYS A 31 -7.40 3.71 8.27
CA LYS A 31 -6.01 3.64 8.72
C LYS A 31 -5.43 2.25 8.52
N VAL A 32 -4.13 2.22 8.33
CA VAL A 32 -3.33 1.00 8.31
C VAL A 32 -2.23 1.13 9.34
N SER A 33 -2.07 0.13 10.21
CA SER A 33 -0.93 0.04 11.11
C SER A 33 0.04 -1.01 10.62
N LEU A 34 1.31 -0.67 10.69
CA LEU A 34 2.44 -1.55 10.37
C LEU A 34 3.17 -1.93 11.65
N GLY A 35 3.59 -3.19 11.76
CA GLY A 35 4.28 -3.68 12.94
C GLY A 35 5.33 -4.75 12.63
N THR A 36 6.09 -5.12 13.66
CA THR A 36 7.27 -6.00 13.56
C THR A 36 7.05 -7.42 14.05
N ALA A 37 5.92 -7.70 14.70
CA ALA A 37 5.64 -9.04 15.20
C ALA A 37 5.26 -9.99 14.07
N GLY A 38 5.91 -11.17 14.04
CA GLY A 38 5.58 -12.26 13.11
C GLY A 38 4.78 -13.36 13.82
N TYR A 39 3.59 -13.67 13.32
CA TYR A 39 2.73 -14.72 13.88
C TYR A 39 1.67 -15.16 12.86
N THR A 40 0.92 -16.21 13.19
CA THR A 40 -0.27 -16.60 12.45
C THR A 40 -1.47 -15.82 12.98
N PRO A 41 -2.13 -14.99 12.16
CA PRO A 41 -3.31 -14.21 12.57
C PRO A 41 -4.46 -15.09 13.03
N LYS A 42 -5.27 -14.57 13.95
CA LYS A 42 -6.49 -15.23 14.44
C LYS A 42 -7.69 -14.29 14.34
N PRO A 43 -8.91 -14.79 14.05
CA PRO A 43 -10.10 -13.95 13.94
C PRO A 43 -10.44 -13.16 15.21
N ASN A 44 -10.15 -13.71 16.38
CA ASN A 44 -10.44 -13.07 17.67
C ASN A 44 -9.44 -11.96 18.07
N GLN A 45 -8.54 -11.54 17.17
CA GLN A 45 -7.61 -10.44 17.46
C GLN A 45 -8.34 -9.10 17.48
N THR A 46 -7.96 -8.25 18.45
CA THR A 46 -8.50 -6.90 18.62
C THR A 46 -7.47 -5.81 18.30
N ARG A 47 -6.19 -6.18 18.20
CA ARG A 47 -5.07 -5.26 17.92
C ARG A 47 -3.89 -6.02 17.32
N LEU A 48 -2.98 -5.30 16.68
CA LEU A 48 -1.65 -5.81 16.35
C LEU A 48 -0.82 -6.06 17.60
N LYS A 49 0.21 -6.90 17.49
CA LYS A 49 1.08 -7.23 18.62
C LYS A 49 2.14 -6.19 18.88
N GLU A 50 2.76 -5.66 17.83
CA GLU A 50 3.89 -4.73 17.96
C GLU A 50 3.83 -3.64 16.89
N VAL A 51 2.94 -2.67 17.07
CA VAL A 51 2.78 -1.54 16.15
C VAL A 51 4.01 -0.64 16.16
N LYS A 52 4.52 -0.30 14.99
CA LYS A 52 5.59 0.69 14.78
C LYS A 52 5.08 2.00 14.22
N ASN A 53 4.13 1.93 13.29
CA ASN A 53 3.51 3.13 12.75
C ASN A 53 2.05 2.89 12.34
N THR A 54 1.27 3.96 12.36
CA THR A 54 -0.13 3.97 11.91
C THR A 54 -0.30 5.14 10.96
N ILE A 55 -0.74 4.85 9.74
CA ILE A 55 -0.80 5.80 8.64
C ILE A 55 -2.17 5.78 7.99
N GLY A 56 -2.53 6.87 7.34
CA GLY A 56 -3.73 6.96 6.51
C GLY A 56 -3.58 6.15 5.23
N ILE A 57 -4.70 5.88 4.58
CA ILE A 57 -4.71 5.25 3.27
C ILE A 57 -4.46 6.33 2.22
N ALA A 58 -3.43 6.18 1.41
CA ALA A 58 -3.09 7.14 0.35
C ALA A 58 -4.13 7.10 -0.78
N SER A 59 -4.46 5.91 -1.26
CA SER A 59 -5.53 5.70 -2.23
C SER A 59 -6.17 4.33 -2.07
N GLY A 60 -7.44 4.21 -2.49
CA GLY A 60 -8.14 2.95 -2.42
C GLY A 60 -9.29 2.85 -3.41
N ARG A 61 -9.53 1.65 -3.94
CA ARG A 61 -10.61 1.38 -4.88
C ARG A 61 -11.14 -0.03 -4.78
N LYS A 62 -12.38 -0.23 -5.21
CA LYS A 62 -12.94 -1.57 -5.46
C LYS A 62 -12.38 -2.10 -6.77
N VAL A 63 -11.90 -3.34 -6.77
CA VAL A 63 -11.38 -4.01 -7.97
C VAL A 63 -12.32 -5.12 -8.43
N GLY A 64 -13.18 -5.62 -7.55
CA GLY A 64 -14.14 -6.68 -7.86
C GLY A 64 -15.26 -6.77 -6.83
N LYS A 65 -16.10 -7.79 -6.94
CA LYS A 65 -17.23 -8.00 -6.03
C LYS A 65 -16.79 -8.24 -4.57
N HIS A 66 -15.60 -8.81 -4.38
CA HIS A 66 -15.05 -9.18 -3.07
C HIS A 66 -13.61 -8.73 -2.88
N GLN A 67 -13.16 -7.70 -3.62
CA GLN A 67 -11.77 -7.27 -3.57
C GLN A 67 -11.66 -5.75 -3.49
N LEU A 68 -10.82 -5.30 -2.55
CA LEU A 68 -10.42 -3.91 -2.39
C LEU A 68 -8.93 -3.77 -2.64
N HIS A 69 -8.54 -2.77 -3.41
CA HIS A 69 -7.15 -2.37 -3.60
C HIS A 69 -6.86 -1.14 -2.75
N LEU A 70 -5.79 -1.18 -1.97
CA LEU A 70 -5.37 -0.12 -1.07
C LEU A 70 -3.89 0.18 -1.27
N ASN A 71 -3.54 1.45 -1.34
CA ASN A 71 -2.16 1.92 -1.35
C ASN A 71 -1.89 2.75 -0.10
N ILE A 72 -0.75 2.54 0.50
CA ILE A 72 -0.25 3.32 1.62
C ILE A 72 1.15 3.81 1.33
N LEU A 73 1.50 4.97 1.86
CA LEU A 73 2.82 5.55 1.81
C LEU A 73 3.34 5.68 3.25
N GLU A 74 4.41 4.94 3.55
CA GLU A 74 5.13 5.01 4.81
C GLU A 74 6.38 5.87 4.62
N ASP A 75 6.27 7.15 4.98
CA ASP A 75 7.28 8.19 4.78
C ASP A 75 8.00 8.62 6.05
N SER A 76 7.80 7.89 7.17
CA SER A 76 8.45 8.23 8.45
C SER A 76 9.95 7.93 8.46
N ASP A 77 10.69 8.59 9.36
CA ASP A 77 12.12 8.37 9.60
C ASP A 77 12.43 7.08 10.38
N LYS A 78 11.46 6.16 10.48
CA LYS A 78 11.61 4.92 11.23
C LYS A 78 12.30 3.84 10.40
N SER A 79 12.99 2.93 11.11
CA SER A 79 13.67 1.77 10.50
C SER A 79 13.13 0.49 11.13
N TYR A 80 12.44 -0.35 10.33
CA TYR A 80 11.88 -1.61 10.82
C TYR A 80 11.47 -2.58 9.70
N TRP A 81 11.42 -3.87 10.05
CA TRP A 81 10.84 -4.90 9.19
C TRP A 81 9.32 -4.95 9.38
N VAL A 82 8.57 -4.78 8.31
CA VAL A 82 7.12 -4.94 8.32
C VAL A 82 6.80 -6.43 8.27
N LYS A 83 6.26 -6.98 9.35
CA LYS A 83 5.84 -8.39 9.46
C LYS A 83 4.35 -8.55 9.75
N GLU A 84 3.70 -7.52 10.29
CA GLU A 84 2.26 -7.48 10.51
C GLU A 84 1.66 -6.19 9.95
N VAL A 85 0.42 -6.30 9.46
CA VAL A 85 -0.37 -5.20 8.91
C VAL A 85 -1.78 -5.31 9.45
N GLY A 86 -2.31 -4.23 10.02
CA GLY A 86 -3.69 -4.14 10.49
C GLY A 86 -4.45 -3.05 9.76
N PHE A 87 -5.66 -3.38 9.33
CA PHE A 87 -6.58 -2.46 8.67
C PHE A 87 -7.64 -2.04 9.67
N TYR A 88 -7.80 -0.74 9.90
CA TYR A 88 -8.67 -0.20 10.94
C TYR A 88 -9.83 0.59 10.36
N LEU A 89 -10.99 0.40 10.94
CA LEU A 89 -12.18 1.19 10.64
C LEU A 89 -12.11 2.58 11.27
N GLU A 90 -13.06 3.44 10.93
CA GLU A 90 -13.14 4.83 11.40
C GLU A 90 -13.30 4.91 12.92
N ASP A 91 -13.99 3.95 13.54
CA ASP A 91 -14.19 3.83 14.99
C ASP A 91 -12.97 3.24 15.74
N GLY A 92 -11.91 2.87 15.03
CA GLY A 92 -10.72 2.25 15.61
C GLY A 92 -10.78 0.73 15.71
N THR A 93 -11.84 0.09 15.24
CA THR A 93 -11.96 -1.37 15.22
C THR A 93 -10.95 -1.97 14.25
N LEU A 94 -10.19 -2.98 14.69
CA LEU A 94 -9.35 -3.78 13.80
C LEU A 94 -10.23 -4.63 12.88
N PHE A 95 -10.32 -4.23 11.62
CA PHE A 95 -11.15 -4.91 10.62
C PHE A 95 -10.50 -6.19 10.10
N ALA A 96 -9.24 -6.10 9.72
CA ALA A 96 -8.51 -7.25 9.18
C ALA A 96 -7.04 -7.17 9.58
N VAL A 97 -6.39 -8.33 9.67
CA VAL A 97 -4.98 -8.43 10.04
C VAL A 97 -4.26 -9.40 9.11
N TYR A 98 -3.06 -9.01 8.70
CA TYR A 98 -2.10 -9.88 8.05
C TYR A 98 -0.85 -9.99 8.90
N SER A 99 -0.32 -11.18 9.05
CA SER A 99 1.03 -11.42 9.58
C SER A 99 1.55 -12.76 9.10
N HIS A 100 2.85 -12.93 9.09
CA HIS A 100 3.48 -14.20 8.77
C HIS A 100 4.56 -14.52 9.81
N PRO A 101 4.62 -15.76 10.34
CA PRO A 101 5.54 -16.10 11.43
C PRO A 101 7.02 -15.84 11.12
N THR A 102 7.44 -16.09 9.88
CA THR A 102 8.86 -16.09 9.48
C THR A 102 9.20 -15.09 8.37
N LYS A 103 8.22 -14.65 7.57
CA LYS A 103 8.46 -13.77 6.42
C LYS A 103 8.10 -12.35 6.76
N ALA A 104 9.00 -11.42 6.43
CA ALA A 104 8.67 -10.01 6.40
C ALA A 104 8.08 -9.64 5.02
N LEU A 105 7.18 -8.65 5.02
CA LEU A 105 6.61 -8.09 3.79
C LEU A 105 7.57 -7.12 3.12
N ALA A 106 8.18 -6.26 3.91
CA ALA A 106 9.08 -5.20 3.45
C ALA A 106 10.00 -4.74 4.58
N TYR A 107 11.00 -3.97 4.22
CA TYR A 107 11.84 -3.21 5.15
C TYR A 107 11.62 -1.72 4.91
N LYS A 108 11.29 -0.98 5.97
CA LYS A 108 11.26 0.48 5.97
C LYS A 108 12.62 1.00 6.42
N SER A 109 13.21 1.86 5.61
CA SER A 109 14.41 2.63 5.90
C SER A 109 14.05 4.11 6.12
N PRO A 110 14.79 4.85 6.95
CA PRO A 110 14.57 6.29 7.11
C PRO A 110 14.78 7.07 5.81
N GLU A 111 15.65 6.59 4.96
CA GLU A 111 16.08 7.26 3.74
C GLU A 111 15.17 7.02 2.52
N VAL A 112 14.24 6.07 2.65
CA VAL A 112 13.40 5.65 1.52
C VAL A 112 11.94 5.55 1.95
N ASP A 113 11.08 6.22 1.21
CA ASP A 113 9.64 6.08 1.36
C ASP A 113 9.20 4.69 0.91
N LEU A 114 8.41 4.03 1.75
CA LEU A 114 7.91 2.69 1.48
C LEU A 114 6.47 2.76 0.96
N LEU A 115 6.31 2.54 -0.33
CA LEU A 115 5.01 2.39 -0.95
C LEU A 115 4.56 0.93 -0.91
N LEU A 116 3.45 0.66 -0.24
CA LEU A 116 2.85 -0.67 -0.18
C LEU A 116 1.46 -0.66 -0.84
N ALA A 117 1.22 -1.66 -1.68
CA ALA A 117 -0.06 -1.94 -2.28
C ALA A 117 -0.63 -3.26 -1.75
N PHE A 118 -1.88 -3.25 -1.32
CA PHE A 118 -2.57 -4.41 -0.77
C PHE A 118 -3.84 -4.71 -1.55
N ASP A 119 -3.99 -5.97 -1.92
CA ASP A 119 -5.24 -6.50 -2.43
C ASP A 119 -5.93 -7.30 -1.33
N LEU A 120 -6.98 -6.71 -0.75
CA LEU A 120 -7.79 -7.36 0.28
C LEU A 120 -8.88 -8.21 -0.37
N ALA A 121 -8.77 -9.52 -0.27
CA ALA A 121 -9.83 -10.43 -0.65
C ALA A 121 -10.83 -10.57 0.51
N LEU A 122 -12.04 -10.07 0.31
CA LEU A 122 -13.15 -10.14 1.28
C LEU A 122 -13.99 -11.39 1.01
N THR A 123 -13.45 -12.58 1.27
CA THR A 123 -14.12 -13.85 0.93
C THR A 123 -15.45 -14.04 1.63
N ALA A 124 -15.64 -13.43 2.80
CA ALA A 124 -16.85 -13.52 3.62
C ALA A 124 -17.83 -12.35 3.45
N LEU A 125 -17.43 -11.27 2.73
CA LEU A 125 -18.21 -10.03 2.63
C LEU A 125 -18.22 -9.50 1.20
N PRO A 126 -19.36 -8.98 0.70
CA PRO A 126 -19.39 -8.21 -0.53
C PRO A 126 -18.62 -6.88 -0.36
N ALA A 127 -17.82 -6.50 -1.34
CA ALA A 127 -17.00 -5.25 -1.28
C ALA A 127 -17.84 -3.96 -1.18
N ASN A 128 -19.15 -3.99 -1.46
CA ASN A 128 -20.05 -2.85 -1.31
C ASN A 128 -20.44 -2.56 0.17
N LYS A 129 -20.16 -3.47 1.08
CA LYS A 129 -20.41 -3.29 2.53
C LYS A 129 -19.26 -2.59 3.24
N VAL A 130 -18.12 -2.47 2.57
CA VAL A 130 -16.93 -1.79 3.08
C VAL A 130 -16.54 -0.67 2.10
N THR A 131 -16.24 0.49 2.62
CA THR A 131 -15.71 1.63 1.86
C THR A 131 -14.32 1.99 2.35
N ILE A 132 -13.58 2.74 1.53
CA ILE A 132 -12.25 3.23 1.85
C ILE A 132 -12.36 4.74 1.95
N LYS A 133 -11.82 5.30 3.03
CA LYS A 133 -11.59 6.74 3.15
C LYS A 133 -10.08 6.96 2.96
N ASP A 134 -9.73 7.38 1.78
CA ASP A 134 -8.36 7.72 1.44
C ASP A 134 -8.09 9.23 1.54
N GLN A 135 -6.83 9.58 1.43
CA GLN A 135 -6.38 10.97 1.45
C GLN A 135 -6.47 11.63 0.06
N GLY A 136 -6.95 10.90 -0.95
CA GLY A 136 -7.05 11.39 -2.31
C GLY A 136 -5.69 11.63 -3.00
N VAL A 137 -4.62 11.05 -2.46
CA VAL A 137 -3.29 11.19 -3.05
C VAL A 137 -3.21 10.24 -4.25
N ASP A 138 -3.20 10.82 -5.44
CA ASP A 138 -2.89 10.05 -6.64
C ASP A 138 -1.37 9.80 -6.68
N LEU A 139 -0.98 8.58 -6.33
CA LEU A 139 0.43 8.16 -6.32
C LEU A 139 1.07 8.21 -7.72
N ASN A 140 0.26 8.18 -8.78
CA ASN A 140 0.77 8.41 -10.13
C ASN A 140 1.26 9.85 -10.29
N ILE A 141 0.64 10.83 -9.63
CA ILE A 141 1.08 12.22 -9.63
C ILE A 141 2.43 12.38 -8.89
N LEU A 142 2.67 11.61 -7.83
CA LEU A 142 3.95 11.64 -7.11
C LEU A 142 5.10 11.02 -7.92
N ILE A 143 4.81 10.00 -8.73
CA ILE A 143 5.81 9.30 -9.55
C ILE A 143 6.03 10.00 -10.91
N ALA A 144 5.01 10.66 -11.46
CA ALA A 144 5.08 11.29 -12.77
C ALA A 144 6.22 12.31 -12.93
N PRO A 145 6.54 13.19 -11.95
CA PRO A 145 7.67 14.11 -12.07
C PRO A 145 9.01 13.39 -12.16
N GLU A 146 9.20 12.32 -11.42
CA GLU A 146 10.45 11.55 -11.44
C GLU A 146 10.61 10.77 -12.75
N LEU A 147 9.54 10.18 -13.26
CA LEU A 147 9.52 9.54 -14.58
C LEU A 147 9.79 10.56 -15.69
N ALA A 148 9.22 11.76 -15.61
CA ALA A 148 9.48 12.83 -16.56
C ALA A 148 10.94 13.28 -16.54
N LYS A 149 11.57 13.41 -15.37
CA LYS A 149 13.00 13.71 -15.23
C LYS A 149 13.87 12.62 -15.84
N MET A 150 13.55 11.35 -15.61
CA MET A 150 14.27 10.22 -16.20
C MET A 150 14.15 10.23 -17.74
N ALA A 151 12.96 10.42 -18.28
CA ALA A 151 12.75 10.53 -19.72
C ALA A 151 13.52 11.70 -20.35
N THR A 152 13.54 12.87 -19.68
CA THR A 152 14.30 14.04 -20.13
C THR A 152 15.81 13.79 -20.10
N ALA A 153 16.32 13.12 -19.08
CA ALA A 153 17.73 12.76 -19.00
C ALA A 153 18.13 11.80 -20.11
N GLU A 154 17.28 10.83 -20.44
CA GLU A 154 17.52 9.86 -21.50
C GLU A 154 17.53 10.51 -22.91
N ILE A 155 16.55 11.40 -23.18
CA ILE A 155 16.52 12.20 -24.41
C ILE A 155 17.77 13.07 -24.54
N THR A 156 18.22 13.70 -23.45
CA THR A 156 19.42 14.54 -23.42
C THR A 156 20.68 13.72 -23.73
N ASN A 157 20.79 12.52 -23.17
CA ASN A 157 21.92 11.62 -23.43
C ASN A 157 21.92 11.13 -24.88
N MET A 158 20.75 10.74 -25.43
CA MET A 158 20.63 10.41 -26.85
C MET A 158 21.05 11.57 -27.77
N TYR A 159 20.60 12.80 -27.46
CA TYR A 159 21.00 13.98 -28.22
C TYR A 159 22.51 14.21 -28.19
N ARG A 160 23.14 14.11 -27.02
CA ARG A 160 24.60 14.21 -26.86
C ARG A 160 25.33 13.14 -27.68
N TYR A 161 24.86 11.90 -27.62
CA TYR A 161 25.43 10.78 -28.36
C TYR A 161 25.36 11.02 -29.89
N ILE A 162 24.20 11.42 -30.40
CA ILE A 162 24.00 11.74 -31.80
C ILE A 162 24.91 12.88 -32.23
N LYS A 163 24.98 13.97 -31.45
CA LYS A 163 25.84 15.12 -31.72
C LYS A 163 27.33 14.72 -31.76
N GLN A 164 27.77 13.88 -30.83
CA GLN A 164 29.15 13.38 -30.84
C GLN A 164 29.43 12.54 -32.10
N LYS A 165 28.51 11.68 -32.51
CA LYS A 165 28.64 10.91 -33.75
C LYS A 165 28.78 11.81 -34.99
N PHE A 166 27.98 12.86 -35.10
CA PHE A 166 28.06 13.78 -36.19
C PHE A 166 29.43 14.50 -36.23
N ILE A 167 29.92 14.96 -35.06
CA ILE A 167 31.25 15.61 -34.98
C ILE A 167 32.38 14.64 -35.39
N LEU A 168 32.30 13.36 -35.01
CA LEU A 168 33.29 12.36 -35.38
C LEU A 168 33.26 12.03 -36.89
N LEU A 169 32.05 12.01 -37.49
CA LEU A 169 31.86 11.85 -38.95
C LEU A 169 32.48 13.07 -39.70
N GLU A 170 32.17 14.30 -39.25
CA GLU A 170 32.72 15.51 -39.87
C GLU A 170 34.27 15.57 -39.80
N LYS A 171 34.83 14.98 -38.75
CA LYS A 171 36.29 14.92 -38.55
C LYS A 171 36.95 13.72 -39.23
N GLY A 172 36.17 12.88 -39.91
CA GLY A 172 36.66 11.67 -40.58
C GLY A 172 37.26 10.60 -39.63
N VAL A 173 36.78 10.55 -38.38
CA VAL A 173 37.27 9.61 -37.37
C VAL A 173 36.47 8.30 -37.41
N ILE A 174 35.21 8.33 -37.89
CA ILE A 174 34.32 7.17 -38.12
C ILE A 174 33.57 7.37 -39.43
#